data_1be3afcf30c366d41fe26c27baed3361
#
_entry.id   1be3afcf30c366d41fe26c27baed3361
#
_cell.length_a   1.000
_cell.length_b   1.000
_cell.length_c   1.000
_cell.angle_alpha   90.00
_cell.angle_beta   90.00
_cell.angle_gamma   90.00
#
_symmetry.space_group_name_H-M   'P 1'
#
loop_
_entity.id
_entity.type
_entity.pdbx_description
1 polymer ?
#
loop_
_entity_poly.entity_id
_entity_poly.type
_entity_poly.pdbx_seq_one_letter_code
_entity_poly.pdbx_strand_id
1 'polypeptide(L)'
;AIVYLDEIVEARKDTTVIIHPLSDDRRLLPIEKKGQVIEAVDDFMLVISYNPGYQSILKDLKQSTKQRFMAIEFDYPLPDVESRVVAHEAGVSLEVAQRLVKIAEKVRNLKNHGLEEGVSTRLLIYAATLIRQGVPADQACDVAIARPITDDPDMLRSIIEVVKAIF
;
A
#
# COMPACT_ATOMS: atom_id res chain seq x y z
N ALA A 1 -13.92 -20.25 -8.94
CA ALA A 1 -13.86 -19.51 -7.68
C ALA A 1 -12.51 -18.78 -7.55
N ILE A 2 -12.49 -17.56 -6.99
CA ILE A 2 -11.28 -16.78 -6.75
C ILE A 2 -11.12 -16.59 -5.24
N VAL A 3 -9.93 -16.90 -4.71
CA VAL A 3 -9.54 -16.59 -3.34
C VAL A 3 -8.42 -15.57 -3.38
N TYR A 4 -8.61 -14.46 -2.67
CA TYR A 4 -7.63 -13.41 -2.52
C TYR A 4 -7.09 -13.38 -1.08
N LEU A 5 -5.78 -13.49 -0.93
CA LEU A 5 -5.07 -13.41 0.34
C LEU A 5 -4.26 -12.12 0.36
N ASP A 6 -4.75 -11.16 1.12
CA ASP A 6 -4.11 -9.85 1.26
C ASP A 6 -2.96 -9.92 2.28
N GLU A 7 -1.87 -9.22 1.98
CA GLU A 7 -0.69 -9.10 2.85
C GLU A 7 -0.16 -10.46 3.36
N ILE A 8 -0.04 -11.43 2.46
CA ILE A 8 0.30 -12.82 2.82
C ILE A 8 1.63 -12.94 3.59
N VAL A 9 2.53 -11.97 3.46
CA VAL A 9 3.81 -11.94 4.19
C VAL A 9 3.64 -11.66 5.69
N GLU A 10 2.51 -11.09 6.11
CA GLU A 10 2.16 -10.90 7.51
C GLU A 10 1.68 -12.18 8.19
N ALA A 11 1.28 -13.16 7.39
CA ALA A 11 0.93 -14.46 7.91
C ALA A 11 2.17 -15.19 8.49
N ARG A 12 1.92 -16.12 9.39
CA ARG A 12 2.99 -16.97 9.91
C ARG A 12 3.64 -17.76 8.77
N LYS A 13 4.96 -18.01 8.88
CA LYS A 13 5.75 -18.72 7.85
C LYS A 13 5.20 -20.12 7.51
N ASP A 14 4.63 -20.81 8.50
CA ASP A 14 3.96 -22.10 8.30
C ASP A 14 2.69 -21.97 7.43
N THR A 15 1.94 -20.86 7.57
CA THR A 15 0.75 -20.59 6.75
C THR A 15 1.10 -20.39 5.28
N THR A 16 2.22 -19.71 4.97
CA THR A 16 2.63 -19.51 3.57
C THR A 16 3.04 -20.82 2.87
N VAL A 17 3.45 -21.83 3.63
CA VAL A 17 3.80 -23.15 3.06
C VAL A 17 2.56 -23.99 2.77
N ILE A 18 1.48 -23.81 3.54
CA ILE A 18 0.22 -24.56 3.36
C ILE A 18 -0.42 -24.24 2.00
N ILE A 19 -0.23 -23.04 1.46
CA ILE A 19 -0.78 -22.66 0.15
C ILE A 19 0.03 -23.22 -1.04
N HIS A 20 1.23 -23.78 -0.84
CA HIS A 20 2.05 -24.28 -1.94
C HIS A 20 1.35 -25.39 -2.72
N PRO A 21 0.77 -26.45 -2.08
CA PRO A 21 0.07 -27.48 -2.82
C PRO A 21 -1.20 -26.97 -3.52
N LEU A 22 -1.76 -25.84 -3.05
CA LEU A 22 -2.91 -25.22 -3.69
C LEU A 22 -2.51 -24.39 -4.93
N SER A 23 -1.29 -23.84 -4.94
CA SER A 23 -0.77 -22.97 -5.99
C SER A 23 0.06 -23.70 -7.06
N ASP A 24 0.18 -25.01 -6.98
CA ASP A 24 0.85 -25.84 -8.00
C ASP A 24 -0.09 -26.90 -8.59
N ASP A 25 0.44 -27.81 -9.43
CA ASP A 25 -0.33 -28.82 -10.16
C ASP A 25 -1.15 -29.76 -9.28
N ARG A 26 -0.81 -29.85 -7.99
CA ARG A 26 -1.56 -30.70 -7.05
C ARG A 26 -2.94 -30.15 -6.73
N ARG A 27 -3.11 -28.82 -6.71
CA ARG A 27 -4.37 -28.11 -6.44
C ARG A 27 -5.08 -28.54 -5.15
N LEU A 28 -4.30 -28.81 -4.08
CA LEU A 28 -4.75 -29.34 -2.80
C LEU A 28 -4.51 -28.35 -1.66
N LEU A 29 -5.47 -28.20 -0.76
CA LEU A 29 -5.31 -27.45 0.50
C LEU A 29 -5.45 -28.42 1.69
N PRO A 30 -4.35 -28.79 2.35
CA PRO A 30 -4.40 -29.60 3.56
C PRO A 30 -4.88 -28.77 4.76
N ILE A 31 -5.88 -29.25 5.49
CA ILE A 31 -6.36 -28.67 6.74
C ILE A 31 -5.98 -29.63 7.87
N GLU A 32 -4.74 -29.52 8.34
CA GLU A 32 -4.15 -30.44 9.32
C GLU A 32 -5.00 -30.60 10.58
N LYS A 33 -5.52 -29.49 11.13
CA LYS A 33 -6.36 -29.50 12.35
C LYS A 33 -7.65 -30.31 12.21
N LYS A 34 -8.12 -30.52 10.99
CA LYS A 34 -9.33 -31.29 10.69
C LYS A 34 -9.03 -32.66 10.09
N GLY A 35 -7.76 -32.96 9.81
CA GLY A 35 -7.38 -34.18 9.08
C GLY A 35 -8.02 -34.25 7.69
N GLN A 36 -8.29 -33.11 7.05
CA GLN A 36 -8.97 -33.04 5.78
C GLN A 36 -8.06 -32.42 4.71
N VAL A 37 -8.27 -32.85 3.47
CA VAL A 37 -7.65 -32.22 2.30
C VAL A 37 -8.78 -31.74 1.40
N ILE A 38 -8.74 -30.46 1.01
CA ILE A 38 -9.68 -29.87 0.07
C ILE A 38 -9.01 -29.82 -1.30
N GLU A 39 -9.68 -30.36 -2.32
CA GLU A 39 -9.26 -30.26 -3.71
C GLU A 39 -9.88 -29.02 -4.34
N ALA A 40 -9.07 -28.23 -5.06
CA ALA A 40 -9.55 -27.05 -5.76
C ALA A 40 -10.30 -27.47 -7.05
N VAL A 41 -11.45 -26.84 -7.27
CA VAL A 41 -12.21 -27.00 -8.53
C VAL A 41 -11.43 -26.44 -9.73
N ASP A 42 -11.76 -26.89 -10.94
CA ASP A 42 -11.01 -26.51 -12.16
C ASP A 42 -10.90 -24.99 -12.36
N ASP A 43 -11.98 -24.25 -12.12
CA ASP A 43 -12.03 -22.79 -12.24
C ASP A 43 -11.51 -22.04 -10.98
N PHE A 44 -10.71 -22.68 -10.15
CA PHE A 44 -10.14 -22.04 -8.97
C PHE A 44 -8.91 -21.20 -9.33
N MET A 45 -8.86 -19.98 -8.82
CA MET A 45 -7.70 -19.08 -8.90
C MET A 45 -7.32 -18.60 -7.51
N LEU A 46 -6.02 -18.64 -7.20
CA LEU A 46 -5.45 -18.03 -6.00
C LEU A 46 -4.74 -16.74 -6.37
N VAL A 47 -5.13 -15.65 -5.72
CA VAL A 47 -4.49 -14.34 -5.82
C VAL A 47 -3.88 -13.99 -4.48
N ILE A 48 -2.65 -13.51 -4.47
CA ILE A 48 -1.97 -13.04 -3.25
C ILE A 48 -1.45 -11.63 -3.47
N SER A 49 -1.43 -10.82 -2.42
CA SER A 49 -0.74 -9.53 -2.42
C SER A 49 0.34 -9.47 -1.34
N TYR A 50 1.34 -8.67 -1.56
CA TYR A 50 2.36 -8.33 -0.56
C TYR A 50 3.14 -7.09 -0.99
N ASN A 51 3.75 -6.41 -0.02
CA ASN A 51 4.63 -5.27 -0.26
C ASN A 51 6.09 -5.72 -0.14
N PRO A 52 6.85 -5.81 -1.25
CA PRO A 52 8.26 -6.19 -1.19
C PRO A 52 9.09 -5.09 -0.54
N GLY A 53 10.07 -5.46 0.30
CA GLY A 53 11.09 -4.54 0.79
C GLY A 53 10.73 -3.66 1.99
N TYR A 54 9.49 -3.67 2.48
CA TYR A 54 9.06 -2.87 3.63
C TYR A 54 9.33 -3.50 4.99
N GLN A 55 9.71 -4.77 5.00
CA GLN A 55 9.93 -5.49 6.24
C GLN A 55 11.31 -6.17 6.21
N SER A 56 11.80 -6.53 7.38
CA SER A 56 13.08 -7.24 7.49
C SER A 56 13.13 -8.40 6.48
N ILE A 57 14.32 -8.71 5.97
CA ILE A 57 14.63 -9.85 5.07
C ILE A 57 13.95 -11.16 5.50
N LEU A 58 13.54 -11.25 6.78
CA LEU A 58 12.86 -12.40 7.36
C LEU A 58 11.36 -12.50 7.00
N LYS A 59 10.74 -11.44 6.50
CA LYS A 59 9.31 -11.37 6.18
C LYS A 59 8.99 -11.33 4.67
N ASP A 60 9.98 -11.40 3.82
CA ASP A 60 9.74 -11.50 2.37
C ASP A 60 9.28 -12.91 1.97
N LEU A 61 8.51 -13.01 0.88
CA LEU A 61 8.13 -14.28 0.30
C LEU A 61 9.37 -15.03 -0.16
N LYS A 62 9.47 -16.31 0.21
CA LYS A 62 10.52 -17.18 -0.29
C LYS A 62 10.47 -17.25 -1.83
N GLN A 63 11.63 -17.33 -2.45
CA GLN A 63 11.74 -17.47 -3.91
C GLN A 63 10.91 -18.64 -4.46
N SER A 64 10.86 -19.75 -3.73
CA SER A 64 10.05 -20.90 -4.08
C SER A 64 8.54 -20.63 -4.08
N THR A 65 8.05 -19.67 -3.27
CA THR A 65 6.67 -19.23 -3.30
C THR A 65 6.44 -18.29 -4.49
N LYS A 66 7.32 -17.30 -4.69
CA LYS A 66 7.23 -16.35 -5.82
C LYS A 66 7.15 -17.05 -7.17
N GLN A 67 7.93 -18.12 -7.38
CA GLN A 67 7.96 -18.88 -8.63
C GLN A 67 6.67 -19.65 -8.98
N ARG A 68 5.70 -19.70 -8.06
CA ARG A 68 4.39 -20.33 -8.28
C ARG A 68 3.32 -19.38 -8.80
N PHE A 69 3.64 -18.08 -8.89
CA PHE A 69 2.69 -17.04 -9.24
C PHE A 69 3.20 -16.20 -10.41
N MET A 70 2.27 -15.73 -11.21
CA MET A 70 2.52 -14.62 -12.13
C MET A 70 2.47 -13.32 -11.33
N ALA A 71 3.47 -12.46 -11.48
CA ALA A 71 3.57 -11.22 -10.73
C ALA A 71 3.07 -10.03 -11.55
N ILE A 72 2.25 -9.19 -10.91
CA ILE A 72 1.86 -7.87 -11.42
C ILE A 72 2.33 -6.86 -10.39
N GLU A 73 3.15 -5.91 -10.83
CA GLU A 73 3.64 -4.83 -9.99
C GLU A 73 2.72 -3.62 -10.11
N PHE A 74 2.41 -3.02 -8.97
CA PHE A 74 1.65 -1.78 -8.88
C PHE A 74 2.54 -0.68 -8.30
N ASP A 75 2.55 0.46 -8.94
CA ASP A 75 3.20 1.69 -8.47
C ASP A 75 2.13 2.75 -8.20
N TYR A 76 2.56 3.93 -7.77
CA TYR A 76 1.66 5.06 -7.61
C TYR A 76 0.97 5.41 -8.93
N PRO A 77 -0.30 5.83 -8.88
CA PRO A 77 -0.99 6.29 -10.09
C PRO A 77 -0.26 7.49 -10.71
N LEU A 78 -0.43 7.68 -12.03
CA LEU A 78 0.03 8.90 -12.67
C LEU A 78 -0.62 10.13 -12.01
N PRO A 79 0.09 11.27 -11.88
CA PRO A 79 -0.38 12.45 -11.14
C PRO A 79 -1.79 12.95 -11.54
N ASP A 80 -2.11 12.93 -12.83
CA ASP A 80 -3.44 13.32 -13.31
C ASP A 80 -4.53 12.34 -12.88
N VAL A 81 -4.22 11.04 -12.86
CA VAL A 81 -5.16 10.01 -12.42
C VAL A 81 -5.34 10.12 -10.92
N GLU A 82 -4.22 10.21 -10.16
CA GLU A 82 -4.25 10.33 -8.70
C GLU A 82 -5.02 11.56 -8.25
N SER A 83 -4.82 12.72 -8.90
CA SER A 83 -5.55 13.95 -8.60
C SER A 83 -7.06 13.79 -8.80
N ARG A 84 -7.49 13.11 -9.86
CA ARG A 84 -8.92 12.82 -10.08
C ARG A 84 -9.49 11.87 -9.05
N VAL A 85 -8.74 10.86 -8.64
CA VAL A 85 -9.13 9.95 -7.56
C VAL A 85 -9.29 10.71 -6.25
N VAL A 86 -8.29 11.50 -5.85
CA VAL A 86 -8.35 12.31 -4.62
C VAL A 86 -9.52 13.30 -4.64
N ALA A 87 -9.72 14.01 -5.77
CA ALA A 87 -10.81 14.94 -5.90
C ALA A 87 -12.18 14.26 -5.76
N HIS A 88 -12.36 13.12 -6.42
CA HIS A 88 -13.61 12.35 -6.39
C HIS A 88 -13.90 11.79 -4.99
N GLU A 89 -12.93 11.06 -4.39
CA GLU A 89 -13.11 10.37 -3.11
C GLU A 89 -13.29 11.36 -1.94
N ALA A 90 -12.51 12.44 -1.92
CA ALA A 90 -12.60 13.43 -0.85
C ALA A 90 -13.67 14.51 -1.10
N GLY A 91 -14.19 14.66 -2.32
CA GLY A 91 -15.16 15.70 -2.68
C GLY A 91 -14.57 17.11 -2.61
N VAL A 92 -13.32 17.28 -3.05
CA VAL A 92 -12.62 18.57 -3.16
C VAL A 92 -12.46 19.01 -4.62
N SER A 93 -12.07 20.26 -4.84
CA SER A 93 -11.75 20.73 -6.20
C SER A 93 -10.51 20.00 -6.75
N LEU A 94 -10.44 19.87 -8.08
CA LEU A 94 -9.27 19.28 -8.74
C LEU A 94 -7.98 20.07 -8.42
N GLU A 95 -8.06 21.38 -8.24
CA GLU A 95 -6.94 22.23 -7.89
C GLU A 95 -6.34 21.82 -6.53
N VAL A 96 -7.18 21.62 -5.50
CA VAL A 96 -6.72 21.16 -4.18
C VAL A 96 -6.10 19.79 -4.29
N ALA A 97 -6.72 18.87 -5.03
CA ALA A 97 -6.19 17.52 -5.23
C ALA A 97 -4.82 17.54 -5.95
N GLN A 98 -4.65 18.38 -6.98
CA GLN A 98 -3.38 18.54 -7.69
C GLN A 98 -2.26 19.07 -6.77
N ARG A 99 -2.58 20.03 -5.89
CA ARG A 99 -1.61 20.52 -4.88
C ARG A 99 -1.18 19.40 -3.94
N LEU A 100 -2.12 18.58 -3.44
CA LEU A 100 -1.82 17.45 -2.58
C LEU A 100 -0.97 16.38 -3.29
N VAL A 101 -1.29 16.06 -4.54
CA VAL A 101 -0.49 15.12 -5.35
C VAL A 101 0.91 15.66 -5.58
N LYS A 102 1.08 16.95 -5.84
CA LYS A 102 2.39 17.58 -5.98
C LYS A 102 3.22 17.50 -4.70
N ILE A 103 2.58 17.60 -3.51
CA ILE A 103 3.25 17.35 -2.23
C ILE A 103 3.71 15.90 -2.17
N ALA A 104 2.82 14.95 -2.50
CA ALA A 104 3.14 13.53 -2.47
C ALA A 104 4.33 13.18 -3.38
N GLU A 105 4.37 13.70 -4.61
CA GLU A 105 5.49 13.48 -5.52
C GLU A 105 6.83 13.95 -4.92
N LYS A 106 6.85 15.15 -4.33
CA LYS A 106 8.06 15.69 -3.70
C LYS A 106 8.49 14.86 -2.49
N VAL A 107 7.55 14.44 -1.64
CA VAL A 107 7.83 13.64 -0.45
C VAL A 107 8.25 12.22 -0.83
N ARG A 108 7.64 11.61 -1.85
CA ARG A 108 8.06 10.29 -2.38
C ARG A 108 9.51 10.29 -2.86
N ASN A 109 9.98 11.40 -3.42
CA ASN A 109 11.39 11.55 -3.82
C ASN A 109 12.36 11.57 -2.63
N LEU A 110 11.87 11.81 -1.39
CA LEU A 110 12.68 11.73 -0.17
C LEU A 110 12.86 10.27 0.33
N LYS A 111 12.18 9.28 -0.25
CA LYS A 111 12.30 7.87 0.13
C LYS A 111 13.75 7.37 0.14
N ASN A 112 14.60 7.87 -0.75
CA ASN A 112 16.03 7.53 -0.80
C ASN A 112 16.91 8.35 0.17
N HIS A 113 16.30 9.23 0.99
CA HIS A 113 16.96 10.17 1.89
C HIS A 113 16.49 10.05 3.34
N GLY A 114 16.16 8.83 3.77
CA GLY A 114 15.79 8.56 5.17
C GLY A 114 14.29 8.39 5.43
N LEU A 115 13.45 8.49 4.40
CA LEU A 115 12.04 8.14 4.50
C LEU A 115 11.85 6.66 4.19
N GLU A 116 11.28 5.88 5.11
CA GLU A 116 11.04 4.44 4.91
C GLU A 116 9.90 4.20 3.92
N GLU A 117 8.81 4.94 4.03
CA GLU A 117 7.64 4.84 3.16
C GLU A 117 7.29 6.17 2.50
N GLY A 118 6.80 6.11 1.26
CA GLY A 118 6.26 7.27 0.57
C GLY A 118 4.80 7.54 0.93
N VAL A 119 4.33 8.73 0.61
CA VAL A 119 2.93 9.15 0.81
C VAL A 119 2.00 8.30 -0.06
N SER A 120 1.09 7.55 0.53
CA SER A 120 0.06 6.81 -0.19
C SER A 120 -1.08 7.72 -0.64
N THR A 121 -1.80 7.34 -1.70
CA THR A 121 -3.03 8.04 -2.15
C THR A 121 -4.08 8.13 -1.04
N ARG A 122 -4.13 7.15 -0.13
CA ARG A 122 -5.02 7.15 1.03
C ARG A 122 -4.77 8.35 1.95
N LEU A 123 -3.51 8.67 2.23
CA LEU A 123 -3.15 9.82 3.07
C LEU A 123 -3.55 11.14 2.40
N LEU A 124 -3.47 11.23 1.06
CA LEU A 124 -3.94 12.40 0.31
C LEU A 124 -5.46 12.57 0.42
N ILE A 125 -6.22 11.48 0.36
CA ILE A 125 -7.67 11.51 0.54
C ILE A 125 -8.03 11.97 1.96
N TYR A 126 -7.28 11.53 2.99
CA TYR A 126 -7.50 11.98 4.37
C TYR A 126 -7.21 13.48 4.53
N ALA A 127 -6.08 13.97 4.01
CA ALA A 127 -5.75 15.40 4.04
C ALA A 127 -6.81 16.22 3.29
N ALA A 128 -7.21 15.79 2.10
CA ALA A 128 -8.25 16.44 1.31
C ALA A 128 -9.60 16.48 2.05
N THR A 129 -9.96 15.40 2.73
CA THR A 129 -11.20 15.33 3.52
C THR A 129 -11.19 16.33 4.68
N LEU A 130 -10.06 16.48 5.37
CA LEU A 130 -9.89 17.48 6.43
C LEU A 130 -9.99 18.90 5.87
N ILE A 131 -9.35 19.18 4.73
CA ILE A 131 -9.43 20.49 4.06
C ILE A 131 -10.89 20.82 3.68
N ARG A 132 -11.63 19.85 3.14
CA ARG A 132 -13.06 20.03 2.85
C ARG A 132 -13.89 20.36 4.09
N GLN A 133 -13.50 19.84 5.24
CA GLN A 133 -14.15 20.12 6.52
C GLN A 133 -13.73 21.47 7.14
N GLY A 134 -12.89 22.24 6.47
CA GLY A 134 -12.44 23.56 6.90
C GLY A 134 -11.15 23.57 7.74
N VAL A 135 -10.45 22.44 7.84
CA VAL A 135 -9.13 22.41 8.48
C VAL A 135 -8.12 23.09 7.54
N PRO A 136 -7.29 24.03 8.03
CA PRO A 136 -6.23 24.64 7.24
C PRO A 136 -5.32 23.59 6.58
N ALA A 137 -4.90 23.84 5.35
CA ALA A 137 -4.18 22.84 4.55
C ALA A 137 -2.86 22.38 5.17
N ASP A 138 -2.14 23.29 5.82
CA ASP A 138 -0.90 23.00 6.56
C ASP A 138 -1.15 22.04 7.73
N GLN A 139 -2.21 22.27 8.51
CA GLN A 139 -2.59 21.39 9.63
C GLN A 139 -3.11 20.04 9.12
N ALA A 140 -3.93 20.04 8.06
CA ALA A 140 -4.44 18.81 7.45
C ALA A 140 -3.30 17.92 6.92
N CYS A 141 -2.31 18.54 6.25
CA CYS A 141 -1.15 17.80 5.75
C CYS A 141 -0.20 17.37 6.89
N ASP A 142 -0.04 18.15 7.97
CA ASP A 142 0.75 17.73 9.13
C ASP A 142 0.20 16.42 9.71
N VAL A 143 -1.10 16.39 10.03
CA VAL A 143 -1.70 15.25 10.74
C VAL A 143 -2.00 14.05 9.82
N ALA A 144 -2.32 14.28 8.54
CA ALA A 144 -2.72 13.22 7.63
C ALA A 144 -1.59 12.72 6.71
N ILE A 145 -0.52 13.50 6.52
CA ILE A 145 0.60 13.13 5.64
C ILE A 145 1.90 13.03 6.41
N ALA A 146 2.36 14.12 7.07
CA ALA A 146 3.70 14.18 7.61
C ALA A 146 3.90 13.21 8.79
N ARG A 147 3.05 13.29 9.83
CA ARG A 147 3.17 12.46 11.03
C ARG A 147 2.95 10.96 10.79
N PRO A 148 2.07 10.51 9.88
CA PRO A 148 1.91 9.08 9.62
C PRO A 148 3.10 8.41 8.94
N ILE A 149 4.00 9.17 8.31
CA ILE A 149 5.11 8.61 7.51
C ILE A 149 6.47 8.75 8.17
N THR A 150 6.61 9.58 9.20
CA THR A 150 7.88 9.73 9.92
C THR A 150 7.70 10.31 11.32
N ASP A 151 8.52 9.83 12.26
CA ASP A 151 8.67 10.39 13.61
C ASP A 151 9.92 11.29 13.72
N ASP A 152 10.75 11.37 12.65
CA ASP A 152 11.96 12.17 12.63
C ASP A 152 11.63 13.68 12.57
N PRO A 153 12.06 14.51 13.55
CA PRO A 153 11.70 15.93 13.61
C PRO A 153 12.25 16.76 12.43
N ASP A 154 13.39 16.38 11.85
CA ASP A 154 14.01 17.11 10.75
C ASP A 154 13.27 16.78 9.45
N MET A 155 12.90 15.53 9.27
CA MET A 155 12.07 15.10 8.15
C MET A 155 10.68 15.72 8.23
N LEU A 156 10.03 15.75 9.40
CA LEU A 156 8.74 16.41 9.60
C LEU A 156 8.81 17.90 9.20
N ARG A 157 9.84 18.61 9.63
CA ARG A 157 10.05 20.03 9.24
C ARG A 157 10.17 20.18 7.74
N SER A 158 10.97 19.33 7.09
CA SER A 158 11.19 19.37 5.65
C SER A 158 9.88 19.11 4.88
N ILE A 159 9.05 18.18 5.32
CA ILE A 159 7.75 17.90 4.70
C ILE A 159 6.81 19.12 4.86
N ILE A 160 6.76 19.71 6.05
CA ILE A 160 5.91 20.89 6.31
C ILE A 160 6.37 22.11 5.49
N GLU A 161 7.67 22.29 5.25
CA GLU A 161 8.15 23.32 4.33
C GLU A 161 7.70 23.08 2.90
N VAL A 162 7.70 21.83 2.43
CA VAL A 162 7.14 21.48 1.11
C VAL A 162 5.65 21.81 1.04
N VAL A 163 4.89 21.52 2.09
CA VAL A 163 3.46 21.86 2.16
C VAL A 163 3.24 23.36 2.05
N LYS A 164 3.94 24.17 2.86
CA LYS A 164 3.84 25.65 2.84
C LYS A 164 4.26 26.28 1.52
N ALA A 165 5.14 25.63 0.76
CA ALA A 165 5.57 26.11 -0.55
C ALA A 165 4.54 25.85 -1.67
N ILE A 166 3.56 24.94 -1.42
CA ILE A 166 2.58 24.50 -2.41
C ILE A 166 1.18 25.08 -2.10
N PHE A 167 0.82 25.25 -0.83
CA PHE A 167 -0.41 25.87 -0.37
C PHE A 167 -0.24 27.35 -0.03
#